data_ef02746fa59343dcc67a3169c74b12aa
#
_entry.id   ef02746fa59343dcc67a3169c74b12aa
#
_cell.length_a   1.000
_cell.length_b   1.000
_cell.length_c   1.000
_cell.angle_alpha   90.00
_cell.angle_beta   90.00
_cell.angle_gamma   90.00
#
_symmetry.space_group_name_H-M   'P 1'
#
loop_
_entity.id
_entity.type
_entity.pdbx_description
1 polymer ?
#
loop_
_entity_poly.entity_id
_entity_poly.type
_entity_poly.pdbx_seq_one_letter_code
_entity_poly.pdbx_strand_id
1 'polypeptide(L)'
;INYDAAHVAGLIAGGKFQDPLREGADTMTMSTHKTLFGPQGGLVLGSEEHEEPIKKATFPGLTSSHHINNMAGKAVAFAEALEFGKDYASQVIKNAKYFAEALSDAGFKVLGESRGFTQSHQIAVNVLDYSDGGKVEAELEKANIIVNRQLIPGDIKAGRNYFHPGGIRLGVSEITRLGMKENEMKEIATFMKQIIIEKKDPKKI
;
A
#
# COMPACT_ATOMS: atom_id res chain seq x y z
N ILE A 1 -8.81 -22.28 0.44
CA ILE A 1 -8.56 -20.93 -0.12
C ILE A 1 -7.54 -20.23 0.77
N ASN A 2 -6.41 -19.75 0.20
CA ASN A 2 -5.49 -18.86 0.90
C ASN A 2 -5.75 -17.42 0.48
N TYR A 3 -5.93 -16.52 1.44
CA TYR A 3 -6.07 -15.09 1.20
C TYR A 3 -4.73 -14.39 1.45
N ASP A 4 -4.20 -13.70 0.45
CA ASP A 4 -2.99 -12.89 0.62
C ASP A 4 -3.35 -11.49 1.11
N ALA A 5 -3.19 -11.26 2.41
CA ALA A 5 -3.41 -9.98 3.06
C ALA A 5 -2.14 -9.12 3.19
N ALA A 6 -1.07 -9.43 2.45
CA ALA A 6 0.24 -8.78 2.63
C ALA A 6 0.15 -7.25 2.65
N HIS A 7 -0.69 -6.67 1.82
CA HIS A 7 -0.87 -5.22 1.72
C HIS A 7 -1.96 -4.64 2.62
N VAL A 8 -2.95 -5.44 3.03
CA VAL A 8 -4.17 -4.93 3.67
C VAL A 8 -4.35 -5.40 5.12
N ALA A 9 -3.38 -6.15 5.66
CA ALA A 9 -3.46 -6.72 7.00
C ALA A 9 -3.79 -5.70 8.09
N GLY A 10 -3.21 -4.51 8.05
CA GLY A 10 -3.51 -3.44 9.02
C GLY A 10 -4.92 -2.88 8.89
N LEU A 11 -5.49 -2.85 7.68
CA LEU A 11 -6.87 -2.42 7.45
C LEU A 11 -7.86 -3.48 7.93
N ILE A 12 -7.53 -4.77 7.74
CA ILE A 12 -8.30 -5.91 8.26
C ILE A 12 -8.28 -5.88 9.79
N ALA A 13 -7.09 -5.76 10.41
CA ALA A 13 -6.93 -5.70 11.86
C ALA A 13 -7.69 -4.50 12.47
N GLY A 14 -7.73 -3.37 11.78
CA GLY A 14 -8.53 -2.20 12.17
C GLY A 14 -10.03 -2.31 11.89
N GLY A 15 -10.50 -3.43 11.34
CA GLY A 15 -11.92 -3.66 11.01
C GLY A 15 -12.46 -2.72 9.92
N LYS A 16 -11.59 -2.33 8.96
CA LYS A 16 -11.92 -1.38 7.88
C LYS A 16 -11.77 -1.97 6.48
N PHE A 17 -11.59 -3.29 6.40
CA PHE A 17 -11.49 -4.03 5.16
C PHE A 17 -12.23 -5.38 5.31
N GLN A 18 -12.13 -6.26 4.32
CA GLN A 18 -12.70 -7.61 4.35
C GLN A 18 -12.32 -8.35 5.63
N ASP A 19 -13.08 -9.40 6.00
CA ASP A 19 -12.73 -10.33 7.07
C ASP A 19 -12.56 -11.75 6.47
N PRO A 20 -11.41 -12.02 5.82
CA PRO A 20 -11.25 -13.16 4.94
C PRO A 20 -11.54 -14.51 5.60
N LEU A 21 -11.09 -14.71 6.84
CA LEU A 21 -11.30 -15.97 7.55
C LEU A 21 -12.78 -16.21 7.89
N ARG A 22 -13.52 -15.16 8.25
CA ARG A 22 -14.97 -15.26 8.46
C ARG A 22 -15.77 -15.31 7.17
N GLU A 23 -15.20 -14.83 6.07
CA GLU A 23 -15.77 -14.87 4.73
C GLU A 23 -15.47 -16.17 3.98
N GLY A 24 -14.75 -17.12 4.60
CA GLY A 24 -14.56 -18.48 4.09
C GLY A 24 -13.16 -18.79 3.52
N ALA A 25 -12.16 -17.96 3.79
CA ALA A 25 -10.79 -18.35 3.53
C ALA A 25 -10.31 -19.34 4.60
N ASP A 26 -9.58 -20.38 4.18
CA ASP A 26 -9.02 -21.40 5.07
C ASP A 26 -7.79 -20.86 5.80
N THR A 27 -6.97 -20.08 5.08
CA THR A 27 -5.76 -19.47 5.60
C THR A 27 -5.61 -18.03 5.11
N MET A 28 -4.88 -17.22 5.89
CA MET A 28 -4.53 -15.86 5.53
C MET A 28 -3.04 -15.62 5.78
N THR A 29 -2.31 -15.25 4.74
CA THR A 29 -0.91 -14.85 4.81
C THR A 29 -0.77 -13.34 4.77
N MET A 30 0.19 -12.78 5.50
CA MET A 30 0.36 -11.33 5.55
C MET A 30 1.79 -10.90 5.84
N SER A 31 2.12 -9.69 5.38
CA SER A 31 3.31 -8.97 5.82
C SER A 31 3.03 -8.22 7.11
N THR A 32 4.00 -8.20 8.03
CA THR A 32 3.87 -7.46 9.30
C THR A 32 4.39 -6.02 9.21
N HIS A 33 5.00 -5.62 8.09
CA HIS A 33 5.74 -4.37 7.90
C HIS A 33 5.15 -3.44 6.83
N LYS A 34 3.89 -3.63 6.44
CA LYS A 34 3.17 -2.77 5.50
C LYS A 34 2.07 -2.01 6.24
N THR A 35 0.80 -2.20 5.89
CA THR A 35 -0.29 -1.56 6.64
C THR A 35 -0.39 -2.00 8.10
N LEU A 36 0.15 -3.15 8.46
CA LEU A 36 0.21 -3.61 9.85
C LEU A 36 1.34 -2.95 10.68
N PHE A 37 2.13 -2.09 10.07
CA PHE A 37 3.15 -1.18 10.64
C PHE A 37 4.12 -1.78 11.69
N GLY A 38 4.34 -3.09 11.66
CA GLY A 38 5.34 -3.77 12.50
C GLY A 38 6.70 -3.92 11.81
N PRO A 39 7.66 -4.60 12.45
CA PRO A 39 8.94 -4.93 11.84
C PRO A 39 8.79 -5.93 10.70
N GLN A 40 9.81 -5.99 9.86
CA GLN A 40 9.83 -6.89 8.72
C GLN A 40 9.62 -8.35 9.13
N GLY A 41 8.71 -9.01 8.43
CA GLY A 41 8.37 -10.40 8.63
C GLY A 41 7.00 -10.75 8.06
N GLY A 42 6.60 -11.98 8.28
CA GLY A 42 5.32 -12.53 7.88
C GLY A 42 4.53 -13.09 9.05
N LEU A 43 3.26 -13.32 8.81
CA LEU A 43 2.33 -13.99 9.72
C LEU A 43 1.39 -14.84 8.87
N VAL A 44 1.03 -16.02 9.37
CA VAL A 44 0.01 -16.89 8.81
C VAL A 44 -1.05 -17.13 9.87
N LEU A 45 -2.31 -16.94 9.50
CA LEU A 45 -3.47 -17.30 10.31
C LEU A 45 -4.27 -18.38 9.57
N GLY A 46 -4.95 -19.23 10.33
CA GLY A 46 -5.81 -20.29 9.80
C GLY A 46 -6.69 -20.88 10.89
N SER A 47 -7.64 -21.73 10.50
CA SER A 47 -8.42 -22.52 11.43
C SER A 47 -7.54 -23.58 12.14
N GLU A 48 -8.06 -24.12 13.26
CA GLU A 48 -7.35 -25.12 14.06
C GLU A 48 -6.96 -26.38 13.26
N GLU A 49 -7.79 -26.79 12.31
CA GLU A 49 -7.49 -27.95 11.43
C GLU A 49 -6.24 -27.74 10.55
N HIS A 50 -5.81 -26.52 10.32
CA HIS A 50 -4.63 -26.16 9.54
C HIS A 50 -3.39 -25.93 10.41
N GLU A 51 -3.47 -26.04 11.73
CA GLU A 51 -2.39 -25.73 12.67
C GLU A 51 -1.13 -26.55 12.37
N GLU A 52 -1.24 -27.87 12.36
CA GLU A 52 -0.09 -28.75 12.16
C GLU A 52 0.54 -28.62 10.76
N PRO A 53 -0.24 -28.58 9.66
CA PRO A 53 0.30 -28.27 8.34
C PRO A 53 1.04 -26.93 8.27
N ILE A 54 0.48 -25.86 8.86
CA ILE A 54 1.10 -24.53 8.87
C ILE A 54 2.41 -24.55 9.65
N LYS A 55 2.43 -25.13 10.86
CA LYS A 55 3.64 -25.25 11.67
C LYS A 55 4.75 -25.99 10.92
N LYS A 56 4.44 -27.17 10.36
CA LYS A 56 5.38 -28.00 9.63
C LYS A 56 5.90 -27.31 8.36
N ALA A 57 5.03 -26.62 7.61
CA ALA A 57 5.42 -25.87 6.44
C ALA A 57 6.29 -24.66 6.80
N THR A 58 5.97 -23.97 7.88
CA THR A 58 6.74 -22.83 8.35
C THR A 58 8.11 -23.26 8.86
N PHE A 59 8.17 -24.20 9.79
CA PHE A 59 9.42 -24.71 10.31
C PHE A 59 9.33 -26.23 10.55
N PRO A 60 10.27 -27.05 10.03
CA PRO A 60 11.48 -26.67 9.26
C PRO A 60 11.26 -26.62 7.73
N GLY A 61 10.02 -26.61 7.25
CA GLY A 61 9.70 -26.78 5.83
C GLY A 61 10.28 -25.69 4.93
N LEU A 62 9.90 -24.44 5.16
CA LEU A 62 10.25 -23.30 4.30
C LEU A 62 11.15 -22.26 4.97
N THR A 63 11.17 -22.21 6.29
CA THR A 63 11.96 -21.25 7.06
C THR A 63 12.85 -21.96 8.08
N SER A 64 13.80 -21.21 8.63
CA SER A 64 14.69 -21.67 9.68
C SER A 64 14.63 -20.72 10.87
N SER A 65 15.77 -20.37 11.48
CA SER A 65 15.84 -19.52 12.67
C SER A 65 15.12 -18.20 12.49
N HIS A 66 14.38 -17.79 13.49
CA HIS A 66 13.69 -16.49 13.53
C HIS A 66 14.58 -15.43 14.20
N HIS A 67 14.26 -14.17 13.93
CA HIS A 67 14.92 -13.03 14.57
C HIS A 67 14.13 -12.57 15.80
N ILE A 68 14.67 -12.82 16.99
CA ILE A 68 13.98 -12.55 18.27
C ILE A 68 13.67 -11.06 18.44
N ASN A 69 14.55 -10.16 17.99
CA ASN A 69 14.30 -8.73 17.99
C ASN A 69 13.06 -8.35 17.17
N ASN A 70 12.85 -8.98 15.99
CA ASN A 70 11.66 -8.76 15.18
C ASN A 70 10.41 -9.35 15.87
N MET A 71 10.53 -10.46 16.58
CA MET A 71 9.41 -11.03 17.36
C MET A 71 8.99 -10.07 18.48
N ALA A 72 9.94 -9.52 19.23
CA ALA A 72 9.67 -8.52 20.27
C ALA A 72 9.01 -7.24 19.66
N GLY A 73 9.56 -6.76 18.55
CA GLY A 73 8.98 -5.62 17.84
C GLY A 73 7.56 -5.88 17.30
N LYS A 74 7.25 -7.10 16.84
CA LYS A 74 5.89 -7.49 16.45
C LYS A 74 4.92 -7.45 17.63
N ALA A 75 5.34 -7.90 18.81
CA ALA A 75 4.50 -7.87 20.01
C ALA A 75 4.10 -6.41 20.36
N VAL A 76 5.04 -5.48 20.29
CA VAL A 76 4.76 -4.05 20.49
C VAL A 76 3.82 -3.51 19.41
N ALA A 77 4.11 -3.79 18.14
CA ALA A 77 3.26 -3.34 17.02
C ALA A 77 1.83 -3.89 17.11
N PHE A 78 1.65 -5.12 17.56
CA PHE A 78 0.32 -5.69 17.74
C PHE A 78 -0.43 -5.07 18.92
N ALA A 79 0.26 -4.73 20.03
CA ALA A 79 -0.33 -3.98 21.13
C ALA A 79 -0.78 -2.58 20.66
N GLU A 80 0.05 -1.87 19.88
CA GLU A 80 -0.33 -0.60 19.26
C GLU A 80 -1.50 -0.76 18.28
N ALA A 81 -1.54 -1.84 17.50
CA ALA A 81 -2.63 -2.11 16.57
C ALA A 81 -3.96 -2.39 17.29
N LEU A 82 -3.92 -3.03 18.46
CA LEU A 82 -5.10 -3.23 19.31
C LEU A 82 -5.65 -1.90 19.85
N GLU A 83 -4.77 -0.97 20.23
CA GLU A 83 -5.15 0.32 20.79
C GLU A 83 -5.56 1.32 19.69
N PHE A 84 -4.74 1.47 18.65
CA PHE A 84 -4.86 2.56 17.68
C PHE A 84 -5.27 2.10 16.28
N GLY A 85 -5.29 0.79 16.01
CA GLY A 85 -5.42 0.25 14.65
C GLY A 85 -6.71 0.64 13.95
N LYS A 86 -7.83 0.77 14.68
CA LYS A 86 -9.12 1.16 14.11
C LYS A 86 -9.10 2.60 13.58
N ASP A 87 -8.56 3.53 14.34
CA ASP A 87 -8.48 4.94 13.96
C ASP A 87 -7.44 5.15 12.87
N TYR A 88 -6.29 4.48 12.97
CA TYR A 88 -5.28 4.45 11.93
C TYR A 88 -5.83 3.92 10.60
N ALA A 89 -6.48 2.76 10.57
CA ALA A 89 -7.05 2.19 9.35
C ALA A 89 -8.11 3.12 8.73
N SER A 90 -8.94 3.75 9.55
CA SER A 90 -9.92 4.75 9.10
C SER A 90 -9.25 5.94 8.44
N GLN A 91 -8.19 6.47 9.05
CA GLN A 91 -7.46 7.62 8.50
C GLN A 91 -6.69 7.26 7.24
N VAL A 92 -6.11 6.05 7.17
CA VAL A 92 -5.43 5.56 5.95
C VAL A 92 -6.38 5.54 4.76
N ILE A 93 -7.58 4.98 4.91
CA ILE A 93 -8.57 4.93 3.82
C ILE A 93 -9.03 6.34 3.45
N LYS A 94 -9.26 7.19 4.45
CA LYS A 94 -9.67 8.58 4.23
C LYS A 94 -8.60 9.37 3.48
N ASN A 95 -7.34 9.26 3.89
CA ASN A 95 -6.22 9.87 3.21
C ASN A 95 -6.07 9.38 1.76
N ALA A 96 -6.16 8.06 1.54
CA ALA A 96 -6.03 7.49 0.20
C ALA A 96 -7.12 7.99 -0.74
N LYS A 97 -8.37 8.03 -0.26
CA LYS A 97 -9.50 8.52 -1.04
C LYS A 97 -9.36 10.01 -1.37
N TYR A 98 -9.06 10.82 -0.36
CA TYR A 98 -8.87 12.26 -0.53
C TYR A 98 -7.67 12.59 -1.45
N PHE A 99 -6.58 11.82 -1.32
CA PHE A 99 -5.41 11.98 -2.18
C PHE A 99 -5.74 11.64 -3.64
N ALA A 100 -6.50 10.57 -3.88
CA ALA A 100 -6.95 10.19 -5.21
C ALA A 100 -7.83 11.29 -5.84
N GLU A 101 -8.76 11.87 -5.08
CA GLU A 101 -9.59 13.01 -5.49
C GLU A 101 -8.71 14.22 -5.81
N ALA A 102 -7.79 14.60 -4.93
CA ALA A 102 -6.88 15.73 -5.13
C ALA A 102 -5.97 15.56 -6.35
N LEU A 103 -5.50 14.34 -6.63
CA LEU A 103 -4.74 14.03 -7.85
C LEU A 103 -5.59 14.16 -9.10
N SER A 104 -6.86 13.69 -9.07
CA SER A 104 -7.80 13.84 -10.18
C SER A 104 -8.09 15.32 -10.46
N ASP A 105 -8.36 16.11 -9.42
CA ASP A 105 -8.56 17.57 -9.51
C ASP A 105 -7.31 18.31 -10.03
N ALA A 106 -6.14 17.80 -9.71
CA ALA A 106 -4.87 18.33 -10.20
C ALA A 106 -4.60 18.00 -11.69
N GLY A 107 -5.40 17.11 -12.30
CA GLY A 107 -5.33 16.75 -13.71
C GLY A 107 -4.72 15.39 -14.02
N PHE A 108 -4.42 14.57 -12.99
CA PHE A 108 -3.94 13.21 -13.19
C PHE A 108 -5.09 12.24 -13.52
N LYS A 109 -4.82 11.24 -14.34
CA LYS A 109 -5.76 10.15 -14.63
C LYS A 109 -5.67 9.07 -13.55
N VAL A 110 -6.40 9.27 -12.44
CA VAL A 110 -6.47 8.29 -11.36
C VAL A 110 -7.38 7.14 -11.75
N LEU A 111 -6.94 5.89 -11.51
CA LEU A 111 -7.74 4.72 -11.84
C LEU A 111 -8.87 4.52 -10.81
N GLY A 112 -10.00 3.96 -11.27
CA GLY A 112 -11.13 3.61 -10.42
C GLY A 112 -12.07 4.77 -10.06
N GLU A 113 -11.98 5.92 -10.73
CA GLU A 113 -12.82 7.10 -10.49
C GLU A 113 -14.31 6.77 -10.44
N SER A 114 -14.82 6.01 -11.40
CA SER A 114 -16.22 5.59 -11.46
C SER A 114 -16.69 4.72 -10.28
N ARG A 115 -15.75 4.22 -9.47
CA ARG A 115 -15.97 3.41 -8.26
C ARG A 115 -15.58 4.14 -6.98
N GLY A 116 -15.34 5.47 -7.03
CA GLY A 116 -14.87 6.27 -5.90
C GLY A 116 -13.39 6.05 -5.59
N PHE A 117 -12.58 5.78 -6.65
CA PHE A 117 -11.13 5.62 -6.64
C PHE A 117 -10.63 4.38 -5.89
N THR A 118 -10.57 4.44 -4.56
CA THR A 118 -10.01 3.37 -3.73
C THR A 118 -10.78 3.18 -2.43
N GLN A 119 -10.76 1.95 -1.92
CA GLN A 119 -11.23 1.59 -0.58
C GLN A 119 -10.10 1.01 0.28
N SER A 120 -8.84 1.20 -0.17
CA SER A 120 -7.65 0.73 0.53
C SER A 120 -6.65 1.86 0.74
N HIS A 121 -5.41 1.52 1.02
CA HIS A 121 -4.31 2.47 1.19
C HIS A 121 -3.60 2.84 -0.11
N GLN A 122 -3.95 2.20 -1.23
CA GLN A 122 -3.25 2.32 -2.51
C GLN A 122 -4.06 3.13 -3.52
N ILE A 123 -3.33 3.89 -4.34
CA ILE A 123 -3.84 4.66 -5.46
C ILE A 123 -3.01 4.31 -6.68
N ALA A 124 -3.65 4.05 -7.81
CA ALA A 124 -3.00 3.83 -9.10
C ALA A 124 -3.32 4.99 -10.05
N VAL A 125 -2.30 5.50 -10.71
CA VAL A 125 -2.41 6.65 -11.61
C VAL A 125 -1.85 6.30 -12.97
N ASN A 126 -2.61 6.52 -14.03
CA ASN A 126 -2.12 6.45 -15.41
C ASN A 126 -1.36 7.75 -15.71
N VAL A 127 -0.09 7.62 -16.11
CA VAL A 127 0.79 8.77 -16.38
C VAL A 127 1.24 8.87 -17.83
N LEU A 128 0.66 8.06 -18.73
CA LEU A 128 1.05 8.00 -20.15
C LEU A 128 0.94 9.32 -20.91
N ASP A 129 0.08 10.23 -20.49
CA ASP A 129 -0.03 11.56 -21.09
C ASP A 129 1.22 12.42 -20.81
N TYR A 130 2.01 12.08 -19.82
CA TYR A 130 3.19 12.86 -19.41
C TYR A 130 4.50 12.13 -19.70
N SER A 131 4.57 10.82 -19.42
CA SER A 131 5.70 9.93 -19.68
C SER A 131 5.34 8.49 -19.32
N ASP A 132 6.32 7.56 -19.34
CA ASP A 132 6.17 6.25 -18.72
C ASP A 132 6.37 6.34 -17.20
N GLY A 133 5.81 5.35 -16.48
CA GLY A 133 5.83 5.32 -15.02
C GLY A 133 7.23 5.32 -14.41
N GLY A 134 8.22 4.72 -15.09
CA GLY A 134 9.62 4.71 -14.60
C GLY A 134 10.26 6.09 -14.61
N LYS A 135 9.98 6.89 -15.64
CA LYS A 135 10.50 8.28 -15.70
C LYS A 135 9.77 9.17 -14.69
N VAL A 136 8.44 8.99 -14.55
CA VAL A 136 7.67 9.75 -13.55
C VAL A 136 8.15 9.44 -12.13
N GLU A 137 8.38 8.17 -11.80
CA GLU A 137 8.98 7.74 -10.53
C GLU A 137 10.31 8.46 -10.27
N ALA A 138 11.23 8.43 -11.24
CA ALA A 138 12.54 9.05 -11.11
C ALA A 138 12.49 10.60 -10.97
N GLU A 139 11.54 11.28 -11.62
CA GLU A 139 11.36 12.72 -11.45
C GLU A 139 10.80 13.09 -10.07
N LEU A 140 9.83 12.32 -9.55
CA LEU A 140 9.27 12.54 -8.23
C LEU A 140 10.28 12.24 -7.12
N GLU A 141 11.13 11.22 -7.30
CA GLU A 141 12.21 10.88 -6.34
C GLU A 141 13.20 12.04 -6.14
N LYS A 142 13.46 12.86 -7.16
CA LYS A 142 14.34 14.05 -7.04
C LYS A 142 13.79 15.10 -6.06
N ALA A 143 12.48 15.08 -5.81
CA ALA A 143 11.81 15.92 -4.82
C ALA A 143 11.47 15.16 -3.52
N ASN A 144 12.10 14.00 -3.29
CA ASN A 144 11.81 13.10 -2.16
C ASN A 144 10.36 12.59 -2.08
N ILE A 145 9.65 12.58 -3.21
CA ILE A 145 8.34 11.96 -3.32
C ILE A 145 8.52 10.54 -3.85
N ILE A 146 8.52 9.57 -2.94
CA ILE A 146 8.79 8.17 -3.27
C ILE A 146 7.51 7.47 -3.67
N VAL A 147 7.47 6.97 -4.90
CA VAL A 147 6.36 6.20 -5.46
C VAL A 147 6.89 4.93 -6.13
N ASN A 148 6.01 4.04 -6.56
CA ASN A 148 6.42 2.88 -7.36
C ASN A 148 5.88 3.00 -8.78
N ARG A 149 6.71 2.69 -9.77
CA ARG A 149 6.23 2.39 -11.11
C ARG A 149 5.31 1.17 -11.09
N GLN A 150 4.25 1.17 -11.89
CA GLN A 150 3.22 0.15 -11.82
C GLN A 150 2.62 -0.13 -13.20
N LEU A 151 2.54 -1.40 -13.58
CA LEU A 151 1.73 -1.81 -14.72
C LEU A 151 0.25 -1.52 -14.44
N ILE A 152 -0.42 -0.93 -15.41
CA ILE A 152 -1.84 -0.61 -15.35
C ILE A 152 -2.62 -1.47 -16.37
N PRO A 153 -3.96 -1.55 -16.25
CA PRO A 153 -4.77 -2.27 -17.21
C PRO A 153 -4.51 -1.84 -18.65
N GLY A 154 -4.22 -2.80 -19.51
CA GLY A 154 -3.90 -2.59 -20.93
C GLY A 154 -2.40 -2.58 -21.25
N ASP A 155 -1.51 -2.37 -20.28
CA ASP A 155 -0.07 -2.29 -20.51
C ASP A 155 0.52 -3.53 -21.20
N ILE A 156 0.19 -4.72 -20.69
CA ILE A 156 0.67 -5.99 -21.28
C ILE A 156 0.25 -6.12 -22.74
N LYS A 157 -1.01 -5.77 -23.07
CA LYS A 157 -1.51 -5.79 -24.44
C LYS A 157 -0.81 -4.77 -25.33
N ALA A 158 -0.36 -3.66 -24.76
CA ALA A 158 0.41 -2.61 -25.44
C ALA A 158 1.92 -2.91 -25.50
N GLY A 159 2.37 -4.11 -25.09
CA GLY A 159 3.78 -4.51 -25.10
C GLY A 159 4.64 -3.82 -24.02
N ARG A 160 4.02 -3.22 -23.01
CA ARG A 160 4.73 -2.58 -21.91
C ARG A 160 5.19 -3.62 -20.88
N ASN A 161 6.23 -3.27 -20.14
CA ASN A 161 6.80 -4.12 -19.11
C ASN A 161 7.03 -3.31 -17.81
N TYR A 162 7.54 -3.98 -16.78
CA TYR A 162 7.80 -3.36 -15.48
C TYR A 162 8.75 -2.14 -15.53
N PHE A 163 9.70 -2.10 -16.45
CA PHE A 163 10.65 -0.99 -16.55
C PHE A 163 10.03 0.25 -17.19
N HIS A 164 9.04 0.06 -18.06
CA HIS A 164 8.34 1.12 -18.81
C HIS A 164 6.82 0.96 -18.71
N PRO A 165 6.25 0.92 -17.50
CA PRO A 165 4.82 0.77 -17.33
C PRO A 165 4.07 2.07 -17.63
N GLY A 166 2.77 1.97 -17.85
CA GLY A 166 1.91 3.13 -18.07
C GLY A 166 1.51 3.90 -16.83
N GLY A 167 1.83 3.41 -15.64
CA GLY A 167 1.37 4.02 -14.40
C GLY A 167 2.37 4.06 -13.27
N ILE A 168 1.93 4.73 -12.20
CA ILE A 168 2.56 4.72 -10.89
C ILE A 168 1.56 4.27 -9.84
N ARG A 169 2.07 3.76 -8.71
CA ARG A 169 1.30 3.40 -7.52
C ARG A 169 1.80 4.21 -6.32
N LEU A 170 0.85 4.77 -5.59
CA LEU A 170 1.09 5.47 -4.34
C LEU A 170 0.47 4.70 -3.18
N GLY A 171 1.05 4.85 -1.99
CA GLY A 171 0.53 4.31 -0.75
C GLY A 171 0.62 5.35 0.35
N VAL A 172 -0.40 5.44 1.20
CA VAL A 172 -0.50 6.47 2.22
C VAL A 172 -0.31 5.95 3.66
N SER A 173 0.03 4.66 3.82
CA SER A 173 0.10 4.03 5.14
C SER A 173 1.15 4.69 6.04
N GLU A 174 2.38 4.86 5.53
CA GLU A 174 3.49 5.42 6.29
C GLU A 174 3.25 6.88 6.66
N ILE A 175 2.89 7.71 5.68
CA ILE A 175 2.63 9.14 5.92
C ILE A 175 1.45 9.36 6.89
N THR A 176 0.44 8.48 6.86
CA THR A 176 -0.65 8.49 7.87
C THR A 176 -0.12 8.13 9.26
N ARG A 177 0.78 7.15 9.36
CA ARG A 177 1.43 6.77 10.63
C ARG A 177 2.26 7.93 11.21
N LEU A 178 2.85 8.75 10.35
CA LEU A 178 3.59 9.97 10.72
C LEU A 178 2.69 11.17 11.06
N GLY A 179 1.36 11.02 10.95
CA GLY A 179 0.38 12.01 11.36
C GLY A 179 -0.18 12.88 10.25
N MET A 180 0.19 12.65 8.98
CA MET A 180 -0.38 13.38 7.86
C MET A 180 -1.87 13.04 7.66
N LYS A 181 -2.63 14.04 7.27
CA LYS A 181 -4.07 13.98 7.02
C LYS A 181 -4.41 14.57 5.66
N GLU A 182 -5.68 14.91 5.44
CA GLU A 182 -6.21 15.33 4.14
C GLU A 182 -5.53 16.57 3.56
N ASN A 183 -5.15 17.54 4.41
CA ASN A 183 -4.49 18.76 3.95
C ASN A 183 -3.13 18.46 3.31
N GLU A 184 -2.33 17.62 3.95
CA GLU A 184 -1.04 17.19 3.44
C GLU A 184 -1.19 16.38 2.15
N MET A 185 -2.26 15.58 2.00
CA MET A 185 -2.57 14.87 0.75
C MET A 185 -2.77 15.84 -0.42
N LYS A 186 -3.48 16.94 -0.19
CA LYS A 186 -3.68 18.00 -1.19
C LYS A 186 -2.39 18.70 -1.55
N GLU A 187 -1.54 18.95 -0.57
CA GLU A 187 -0.24 19.59 -0.78
C GLU A 187 0.68 18.69 -1.62
N ILE A 188 0.76 17.40 -1.29
CA ILE A 188 1.53 16.42 -2.07
C ILE A 188 1.01 16.34 -3.51
N ALA A 189 -0.31 16.30 -3.74
CA ALA A 189 -0.90 16.31 -5.07
C ALA A 189 -0.49 17.57 -5.86
N THR A 190 -0.41 18.72 -5.19
CA THR A 190 0.04 19.97 -5.78
C THR A 190 1.52 19.91 -6.17
N PHE A 191 2.40 19.37 -5.32
CA PHE A 191 3.81 19.18 -5.66
C PHE A 191 3.98 18.23 -6.85
N MET A 192 3.27 17.12 -6.87
CA MET A 192 3.30 16.18 -7.99
C MET A 192 2.84 16.85 -9.30
N LYS A 193 1.79 17.68 -9.27
CA LYS A 193 1.34 18.47 -10.43
C LYS A 193 2.45 19.40 -10.92
N GLN A 194 3.08 20.13 -10.02
CA GLN A 194 4.15 21.08 -10.37
C GLN A 194 5.32 20.38 -11.07
N ILE A 195 5.71 19.20 -10.59
CA ILE A 195 6.83 18.43 -11.16
C ILE A 195 6.41 17.78 -12.50
N ILE A 196 5.30 17.06 -12.52
CA ILE A 196 4.98 16.17 -13.66
C ILE A 196 4.22 16.91 -14.76
N ILE A 197 3.28 17.76 -14.41
CA ILE A 197 2.44 18.47 -15.39
C ILE A 197 3.06 19.80 -15.78
N GLU A 198 3.44 20.61 -14.78
CA GLU A 198 3.99 21.95 -15.02
C GLU A 198 5.51 21.96 -15.32
N LYS A 199 6.18 20.79 -15.22
CA LYS A 199 7.60 20.60 -15.53
C LYS A 199 8.55 21.53 -14.75
N LYS A 200 8.17 21.90 -13.51
CA LYS A 200 9.05 22.65 -12.62
C LYS A 200 10.24 21.82 -12.16
N ASP A 201 11.31 22.48 -11.80
CA ASP A 201 12.51 21.81 -11.27
C ASP A 201 12.20 21.13 -9.91
N PRO A 202 12.28 19.78 -9.82
CA PRO A 202 11.96 19.07 -8.59
C PRO A 202 12.79 19.48 -7.37
N LYS A 203 14.01 20.00 -7.60
CA LYS A 203 14.91 20.43 -6.52
C LYS A 203 14.52 21.76 -5.88
N LYS A 204 13.52 22.45 -6.44
CA LYS A 204 13.02 23.75 -5.95
C LYS A 204 11.63 23.65 -5.34
N ILE A 205 11.08 22.47 -5.30
CA ILE A 205 9.80 22.13 -4.69
C ILE A 205 10.03 21.43 -3.36
#